data_1a0679f532fe8423920e11171ac03f02
#
_entry.id   1a0679f532fe8423920e11171ac03f02
#
_cell.length_a   1.000
_cell.length_b   1.000
_cell.length_c   1.000
_cell.angle_alpha   90.00
_cell.angle_beta   90.00
_cell.angle_gamma   90.00
#
_symmetry.space_group_name_H-M   'P 1'
#
loop_
_entity.id
_entity.type
_entity.pdbx_description
1 polymer ?
#
loop_
_entity_poly.entity_id
_entity_poly.type
_entity_poly.pdbx_seq_one_letter_code
_entity_poly.pdbx_strand_id
1 'polypeptide(L)'
;HPPLLKMLQAAPLLLADPPLPDPRTVPGWEDGNLIEVAQHVVVPYRPLKPLVHAARVPTMLVGVLLGALVVRWATDTSGVIGGILALVLYAFDPNLLAHSAVAATDLGAAAAIFAAVYTFWRWLRPASGPQWRRMVLAAVVLGLGLAVKSTVLLVLPVFWLLILAARPKGKALGPYLTQ
;
A
#
# COMPACT_ATOMS: atom_id res chain seq x y z
N HIS A 1 -9.53 -5.04 10.55
CA HIS A 1 -8.61 -4.66 9.45
C HIS A 1 -7.20 -5.08 9.79
N PRO A 2 -6.42 -5.61 8.83
CA PRO A 2 -5.01 -5.93 9.01
C PRO A 2 -4.21 -4.75 9.56
N PRO A 3 -3.22 -4.97 10.44
CA PRO A 3 -2.66 -3.90 11.26
C PRO A 3 -1.47 -3.16 10.64
N LEU A 4 -0.83 -3.66 9.56
CA LEU A 4 0.48 -3.19 9.12
C LEU A 4 0.56 -1.67 8.93
N LEU A 5 -0.37 -1.08 8.17
CA LEU A 5 -0.33 0.37 7.95
C LEU A 5 -0.63 1.17 9.21
N LYS A 6 -1.53 0.68 10.07
CA LYS A 6 -1.82 1.31 11.36
C LYS A 6 -0.59 1.32 12.27
N MET A 7 0.16 0.21 12.29
CA MET A 7 1.43 0.12 13.02
C MET A 7 2.47 1.11 12.47
N LEU A 8 2.58 1.22 11.14
CA LEU A 8 3.45 2.20 10.51
C LEU A 8 3.04 3.64 10.85
N GLN A 9 1.74 3.93 10.87
CA GLN A 9 1.22 5.26 11.27
C GLN A 9 1.45 5.55 12.76
N ALA A 10 1.46 4.53 13.61
CA ALA A 10 1.75 4.67 15.02
C ALA A 10 3.26 4.79 15.32
N ALA A 11 4.13 4.26 14.46
CA ALA A 11 5.57 4.24 14.72
C ALA A 11 6.20 5.61 15.03
N PRO A 12 5.86 6.73 14.36
CA PRO A 12 6.38 8.04 14.73
C PRO A 12 5.94 8.52 16.12
N LEU A 13 4.82 8.00 16.63
CA LEU A 13 4.32 8.37 17.96
C LEU A 13 5.20 7.79 19.07
N LEU A 14 5.93 6.69 18.81
CA LEU A 14 6.90 6.13 19.75
C LEU A 14 8.05 7.11 20.05
N LEU A 15 8.36 8.01 19.11
CA LEU A 15 9.37 9.04 19.31
C LEU A 15 8.86 10.22 20.16
N ALA A 16 7.56 10.42 20.18
CA ALA A 16 6.92 11.48 20.96
C ALA A 16 6.61 11.04 22.39
N ASP A 17 6.70 9.74 22.68
CA ASP A 17 6.44 9.09 23.97
C ASP A 17 5.22 9.67 24.70
N PRO A 18 4.03 9.69 24.07
CA PRO A 18 2.85 10.25 24.70
C PRO A 18 2.47 9.43 25.94
N PRO A 19 2.08 10.05 27.04
CA PRO A 19 1.60 9.33 28.22
C PRO A 19 0.30 8.63 27.88
N LEU A 20 0.38 7.36 27.55
CA LEU A 20 -0.78 6.52 27.26
C LEU A 20 -1.24 5.83 28.56
N PRO A 21 -2.56 5.78 28.83
CA PRO A 21 -3.09 5.00 29.93
C PRO A 21 -2.88 3.51 29.70
N ASP A 22 -2.87 2.73 30.80
CA ASP A 22 -2.91 1.25 30.66
C ASP A 22 -4.17 0.87 29.86
N PRO A 23 -4.02 0.14 28.74
CA PRO A 23 -5.15 -0.27 27.91
C PRO A 23 -6.28 -0.93 28.69
N ARG A 24 -5.95 -1.72 29.72
CA ARG A 24 -6.92 -2.42 30.57
C ARG A 24 -7.81 -1.49 31.39
N THR A 25 -7.38 -0.25 31.60
CA THR A 25 -8.15 0.76 32.37
C THR A 25 -9.00 1.66 31.45
N VAL A 26 -8.86 1.49 30.12
CA VAL A 26 -9.58 2.32 29.16
C VAL A 26 -10.95 1.73 28.86
N PRO A 27 -12.05 2.45 29.10
CA PRO A 27 -13.38 2.01 28.72
C PRO A 27 -13.47 1.68 27.22
N GLY A 28 -14.20 0.60 26.88
CA GLY A 28 -14.36 0.14 25.50
C GLY A 28 -13.16 -0.64 24.92
N TRP A 29 -12.05 -0.80 25.66
CA TRP A 29 -10.89 -1.55 25.18
C TRP A 29 -11.20 -3.03 24.99
N GLU A 30 -11.79 -3.68 25.98
CA GLU A 30 -12.13 -5.11 25.95
C GLU A 30 -13.23 -5.41 24.93
N ASP A 31 -14.19 -4.51 24.78
CA ASP A 31 -15.29 -4.63 23.82
C ASP A 31 -14.90 -4.25 22.39
N GLY A 32 -13.69 -3.72 22.18
CA GLY A 32 -13.23 -3.22 20.89
C GLY A 32 -13.98 -1.98 20.39
N ASN A 33 -14.60 -1.21 21.29
CA ASN A 33 -15.30 0.03 20.98
C ASN A 33 -14.30 1.17 20.73
N LEU A 34 -13.88 1.31 19.46
CA LEU A 34 -12.88 2.30 19.06
C LEU A 34 -13.29 3.74 19.34
N ILE A 35 -14.57 4.06 19.32
CA ILE A 35 -15.07 5.42 19.58
C ILE A 35 -14.87 5.75 21.06
N GLU A 36 -15.24 4.87 21.94
CA GLU A 36 -15.11 5.05 23.38
C GLU A 36 -13.64 5.11 23.79
N VAL A 37 -12.80 4.20 23.28
CA VAL A 37 -11.34 4.25 23.46
C VAL A 37 -10.77 5.59 22.99
N ALA A 38 -11.16 6.07 21.81
CA ALA A 38 -10.67 7.34 21.28
C ALA A 38 -11.09 8.54 22.16
N GLN A 39 -12.30 8.53 22.72
CA GLN A 39 -12.77 9.57 23.64
C GLN A 39 -11.92 9.64 24.91
N HIS A 40 -11.52 8.50 25.45
CA HIS A 40 -10.76 8.44 26.70
C HIS A 40 -9.25 8.60 26.51
N VAL A 41 -8.70 8.21 25.36
CA VAL A 41 -7.25 8.28 25.09
C VAL A 41 -6.87 9.52 24.30
N VAL A 42 -7.60 9.80 23.20
CA VAL A 42 -7.17 10.83 22.22
C VAL A 42 -7.70 12.20 22.60
N VAL A 43 -8.98 12.29 23.00
CA VAL A 43 -9.63 13.60 23.26
C VAL A 43 -9.01 14.35 24.45
N PRO A 44 -8.64 13.71 25.57
CA PRO A 44 -7.98 14.38 26.67
C PRO A 44 -6.55 14.83 26.35
N TYR A 45 -5.91 14.21 25.34
CA TYR A 45 -4.53 14.50 25.02
C TYR A 45 -4.39 15.88 24.33
N ARG A 46 -3.66 16.78 24.96
CA ARG A 46 -3.38 18.12 24.43
C ARG A 46 -1.87 18.42 24.52
N PRO A 47 -1.24 18.94 23.43
CA PRO A 47 -1.78 19.29 22.11
C PRO A 47 -1.90 18.10 21.15
N LEU A 48 -3.04 17.91 20.48
CA LEU A 48 -3.28 16.84 19.50
C LEU A 48 -2.54 17.03 18.17
N LYS A 49 -2.35 18.29 17.75
CA LYS A 49 -1.80 18.59 16.41
C LYS A 49 -0.47 17.89 16.11
N PRO A 50 0.56 17.91 16.98
CA PRO A 50 1.83 17.25 16.68
C PRO A 50 1.68 15.74 16.48
N LEU A 51 0.85 15.07 17.28
CA LEU A 51 0.60 13.62 17.17
C LEU A 51 -0.08 13.28 15.85
N VAL A 52 -1.13 14.03 15.49
CA VAL A 52 -1.85 13.84 14.24
C VAL A 52 -0.92 14.06 13.05
N HIS A 53 -0.06 15.07 13.08
CA HIS A 53 0.92 15.32 12.02
C HIS A 53 1.94 14.18 11.93
N ALA A 54 2.47 13.72 13.06
CA ALA A 54 3.40 12.59 13.08
C ALA A 54 2.77 11.32 12.48
N ALA A 55 1.52 10.99 12.86
CA ALA A 55 0.81 9.82 12.33
C ALA A 55 0.50 9.90 10.81
N ARG A 56 0.48 11.10 10.22
CA ARG A 56 0.27 11.30 8.78
C ARG A 56 1.52 11.05 7.95
N VAL A 57 2.71 11.25 8.51
CA VAL A 57 3.99 11.13 7.77
C VAL A 57 4.12 9.80 7.05
N PRO A 58 3.87 8.63 7.65
CA PRO A 58 3.96 7.36 6.93
C PRO A 58 2.99 7.26 5.74
N THR A 59 1.79 7.82 5.85
CA THR A 59 0.83 7.83 4.73
C THR A 59 1.32 8.73 3.60
N MET A 60 1.91 9.90 3.91
CA MET A 60 2.54 10.77 2.90
C MET A 60 3.69 10.05 2.17
N LEU A 61 4.54 9.33 2.91
CA LEU A 61 5.63 8.54 2.33
C LEU A 61 5.10 7.42 1.42
N VAL A 62 4.02 6.75 1.81
CA VAL A 62 3.33 5.76 0.95
C VAL A 62 2.81 6.43 -0.33
N GLY A 63 2.27 7.65 -0.24
CA GLY A 63 1.86 8.43 -1.40
C GLY A 63 3.03 8.72 -2.35
N VAL A 64 4.17 9.15 -1.83
CA VAL A 64 5.39 9.38 -2.62
C VAL A 64 5.87 8.09 -3.30
N LEU A 65 5.88 6.97 -2.56
CA LEU A 65 6.25 5.67 -3.12
C LEU A 65 5.29 5.20 -4.21
N LEU A 66 3.99 5.40 -4.03
CA LEU A 66 2.99 5.11 -5.06
C LEU A 66 3.24 5.96 -6.31
N GLY A 67 3.48 7.26 -6.16
CA GLY A 67 3.82 8.15 -7.26
C GLY A 67 5.06 7.70 -8.03
N ALA A 68 6.13 7.32 -7.31
CA ALA A 68 7.33 6.77 -7.91
C ALA A 68 7.08 5.48 -8.71
N LEU A 69 6.22 4.58 -8.20
CA LEU A 69 5.82 3.36 -8.90
C LEU A 69 4.98 3.67 -10.15
N VAL A 70 4.05 4.63 -10.08
CA VAL A 70 3.23 5.07 -11.21
C VAL A 70 4.10 5.61 -12.33
N VAL A 71 5.02 6.52 -12.00
CA VAL A 71 5.99 7.09 -12.96
C VAL A 71 6.87 5.98 -13.55
N ARG A 72 7.36 5.09 -12.71
CA ARG A 72 8.20 3.96 -13.15
C ARG A 72 7.46 3.07 -14.15
N TRP A 73 6.24 2.67 -13.84
CA TRP A 73 5.46 1.81 -14.74
C TRP A 73 5.10 2.51 -16.04
N ALA A 74 4.70 3.77 -15.98
CA ALA A 74 4.42 4.58 -17.17
C ALA A 74 5.67 4.70 -18.05
N THR A 75 6.85 4.90 -17.44
CA THR A 75 8.13 4.92 -18.17
C THR A 75 8.46 3.57 -18.81
N ASP A 76 8.25 2.47 -18.09
CA ASP A 76 8.51 1.11 -18.58
C ASP A 76 7.58 0.71 -19.76
N THR A 77 6.41 1.35 -19.89
CA THR A 77 5.41 1.05 -20.94
C THR A 77 5.39 2.04 -22.08
N SER A 78 5.58 3.32 -21.80
CA SER A 78 5.36 4.42 -22.75
C SER A 78 6.58 5.36 -22.88
N GLY A 79 7.72 4.95 -22.31
CA GLY A 79 8.95 5.74 -22.34
C GLY A 79 8.91 6.98 -21.44
N VAL A 80 9.92 7.83 -21.57
CA VAL A 80 10.13 9.00 -20.69
C VAL A 80 8.96 9.97 -20.72
N ILE A 81 8.39 10.22 -21.90
CA ILE A 81 7.24 11.14 -22.05
C ILE A 81 6.03 10.62 -21.26
N GLY A 82 5.75 9.30 -21.35
CA GLY A 82 4.70 8.67 -20.55
C GLY A 82 4.93 8.82 -19.06
N GLY A 83 6.18 8.67 -18.60
CA GLY A 83 6.56 8.89 -17.20
C GLY A 83 6.34 10.33 -16.73
N ILE A 84 6.71 11.32 -17.54
CA ILE A 84 6.49 12.74 -17.22
C ILE A 84 5.00 13.07 -17.14
N LEU A 85 4.20 12.61 -18.11
CA LEU A 85 2.74 12.81 -18.06
C LEU A 85 2.13 12.17 -16.81
N ALA A 86 2.55 10.94 -16.49
CA ALA A 86 2.07 10.26 -15.28
C ALA A 86 2.46 11.01 -14.00
N LEU A 87 3.68 11.59 -13.93
CA LEU A 87 4.11 12.42 -12.81
C LEU A 87 3.22 13.64 -12.65
N VAL A 88 2.96 14.37 -13.74
CA VAL A 88 2.11 15.57 -13.69
C VAL A 88 0.69 15.21 -13.26
N LEU A 89 0.08 14.21 -13.87
CA LEU A 89 -1.27 13.77 -13.50
C LEU A 89 -1.34 13.31 -12.03
N TYR A 90 -0.34 12.55 -11.57
CA TYR A 90 -0.29 12.08 -10.18
C TYR A 90 -0.11 13.24 -9.19
N ALA A 91 0.81 14.15 -9.47
CA ALA A 91 1.16 15.25 -8.56
C ALA A 91 0.03 16.28 -8.40
N PHE A 92 -0.82 16.42 -9.40
CA PHE A 92 -1.95 17.36 -9.40
C PHE A 92 -3.31 16.69 -9.20
N ASP A 93 -3.36 15.39 -8.90
CA ASP A 93 -4.63 14.72 -8.58
C ASP A 93 -5.11 15.13 -7.18
N PRO A 94 -6.27 15.82 -7.06
CA PRO A 94 -6.75 16.32 -5.78
C PRO A 94 -7.14 15.21 -4.80
N ASN A 95 -7.59 14.05 -5.29
CA ASN A 95 -7.97 12.92 -4.44
C ASN A 95 -6.72 12.27 -3.83
N LEU A 96 -5.67 12.07 -4.64
CA LEU A 96 -4.40 11.52 -4.13
C LEU A 96 -3.76 12.44 -3.10
N LEU A 97 -3.76 13.75 -3.34
CA LEU A 97 -3.25 14.75 -2.39
C LEU A 97 -4.06 14.73 -1.08
N ALA A 98 -5.40 14.72 -1.16
CA ALA A 98 -6.26 14.69 0.01
C ALA A 98 -6.05 13.41 0.83
N HIS A 99 -6.03 12.24 0.19
CA HIS A 99 -5.83 10.97 0.87
C HIS A 99 -4.40 10.78 1.42
N SER A 100 -3.40 11.40 0.79
CA SER A 100 -2.02 11.43 1.31
C SER A 100 -1.90 12.23 2.61
N ALA A 101 -2.74 13.24 2.79
CA ALA A 101 -2.73 14.12 3.96
C ALA A 101 -3.50 13.55 5.16
N VAL A 102 -4.10 12.37 5.06
CA VAL A 102 -4.91 11.76 6.13
C VAL A 102 -4.30 10.44 6.56
N ALA A 103 -4.24 10.18 7.88
CA ALA A 103 -3.80 8.89 8.42
C ALA A 103 -4.92 7.83 8.24
N ALA A 104 -5.23 7.49 6.98
CA ALA A 104 -6.22 6.50 6.59
C ALA A 104 -5.56 5.32 5.87
N THR A 105 -6.27 4.21 5.77
CA THR A 105 -5.74 2.97 5.15
C THR A 105 -5.95 2.89 3.64
N ASP A 106 -6.74 3.80 3.05
CA ASP A 106 -7.18 3.71 1.66
C ASP A 106 -6.05 3.94 0.67
N LEU A 107 -5.22 4.96 0.89
CA LEU A 107 -4.04 5.20 0.06
C LEU A 107 -3.05 4.02 0.15
N GLY A 108 -2.87 3.47 1.35
CA GLY A 108 -2.03 2.28 1.53
C GLY A 108 -2.55 1.06 0.78
N ALA A 109 -3.86 0.84 0.77
CA ALA A 109 -4.49 -0.22 -0.02
C ALA A 109 -4.29 0.01 -1.53
N ALA A 110 -4.51 1.23 -2.02
CA ALA A 110 -4.28 1.59 -3.42
C ALA A 110 -2.81 1.36 -3.81
N ALA A 111 -1.85 1.80 -2.98
CA ALA A 111 -0.43 1.58 -3.20
C ALA A 111 -0.07 0.09 -3.23
N ALA A 112 -0.63 -0.70 -2.31
CA ALA A 112 -0.40 -2.14 -2.23
C ALA A 112 -0.96 -2.88 -3.46
N ILE A 113 -2.17 -2.56 -3.90
CA ILE A 113 -2.78 -3.11 -5.11
C ILE A 113 -1.94 -2.76 -6.33
N PHE A 114 -1.56 -1.49 -6.47
CA PHE A 114 -0.75 -1.03 -7.60
C PHE A 114 0.61 -1.74 -7.63
N ALA A 115 1.30 -1.81 -6.50
CA ALA A 115 2.59 -2.48 -6.38
C ALA A 115 2.50 -3.99 -6.69
N ALA A 116 1.44 -4.67 -6.20
CA ALA A 116 1.20 -6.08 -6.46
C ALA A 116 0.98 -6.34 -7.96
N VAL A 117 0.14 -5.53 -8.63
CA VAL A 117 -0.11 -5.67 -10.07
C VAL A 117 1.16 -5.36 -10.87
N TYR A 118 1.89 -4.30 -10.52
CA TYR A 118 3.13 -3.93 -11.21
C TYR A 118 4.21 -5.00 -11.08
N THR A 119 4.45 -5.53 -9.88
CA THR A 119 5.47 -6.56 -9.64
C THR A 119 5.11 -7.88 -10.31
N PHE A 120 3.81 -8.24 -10.28
CA PHE A 120 3.30 -9.41 -10.98
C PHE A 120 3.43 -9.27 -12.52
N TRP A 121 3.06 -8.12 -13.09
CA TRP A 121 3.25 -7.81 -14.50
C TRP A 121 4.72 -7.89 -14.91
N ARG A 122 5.64 -7.37 -14.07
CA ARG A 122 7.09 -7.50 -14.31
C ARG A 122 7.59 -8.94 -14.27
N TRP A 123 7.00 -9.79 -13.43
CA TRP A 123 7.33 -11.21 -13.40
C TRP A 123 6.93 -11.92 -14.69
N LEU A 124 5.77 -11.59 -15.27
CA LEU A 124 5.31 -12.17 -16.53
C LEU A 124 6.14 -11.76 -17.75
N ARG A 125 6.95 -10.70 -17.65
CA ARG A 125 7.77 -10.22 -18.78
C ARG A 125 9.10 -10.96 -18.88
N PRO A 126 9.53 -11.30 -20.13
CA PRO A 126 10.88 -11.82 -20.36
C PRO A 126 11.94 -10.86 -19.81
N ALA A 127 12.96 -11.39 -19.17
CA ALA A 127 14.05 -10.61 -18.63
C ALA A 127 15.35 -11.40 -18.56
N SER A 128 16.46 -10.70 -18.68
CA SER A 128 17.77 -11.22 -18.32
C SER A 128 17.86 -11.37 -16.79
N GLY A 129 18.06 -12.58 -16.31
CA GLY A 129 18.23 -12.90 -14.90
C GLY A 129 17.19 -13.87 -14.33
N PRO A 130 17.41 -14.36 -13.10
CA PRO A 130 16.62 -15.43 -12.53
C PRO A 130 15.17 -14.99 -12.27
N GLN A 131 14.23 -15.62 -12.94
CA GLN A 131 12.80 -15.29 -12.89
C GLN A 131 12.19 -15.53 -11.49
N TRP A 132 12.74 -16.48 -10.73
CA TRP A 132 12.30 -16.75 -9.36
C TRP A 132 12.39 -15.53 -8.43
N ARG A 133 13.41 -14.66 -8.59
CA ARG A 133 13.54 -13.44 -7.78
C ARG A 133 12.36 -12.49 -7.98
N ARG A 134 11.86 -12.38 -9.22
CA ARG A 134 10.69 -11.55 -9.53
C ARG A 134 9.41 -12.17 -8.99
N MET A 135 9.30 -13.48 -9.06
CA MET A 135 8.17 -14.23 -8.48
C MET A 135 8.13 -14.02 -6.95
N VAL A 136 9.26 -14.20 -6.27
CA VAL A 136 9.35 -13.98 -4.82
C VAL A 136 9.00 -12.52 -4.47
N LEU A 137 9.53 -11.55 -5.22
CA LEU A 137 9.18 -10.14 -5.00
C LEU A 137 7.67 -9.89 -5.15
N ALA A 138 7.04 -10.41 -6.19
CA ALA A 138 5.60 -10.27 -6.38
C ALA A 138 4.80 -10.92 -5.25
N ALA A 139 5.21 -12.11 -4.78
CA ALA A 139 4.59 -12.81 -3.66
C ALA A 139 4.73 -12.03 -2.34
N VAL A 140 5.93 -11.50 -2.05
CA VAL A 140 6.18 -10.68 -0.86
C VAL A 140 5.35 -9.39 -0.88
N VAL A 141 5.31 -8.69 -2.02
CA VAL A 141 4.53 -7.46 -2.17
C VAL A 141 3.03 -7.73 -2.00
N LEU A 142 2.53 -8.83 -2.56
CA LEU A 142 1.13 -9.25 -2.36
C LEU A 142 0.85 -9.56 -0.89
N GLY A 143 1.73 -10.31 -0.22
CA GLY A 143 1.60 -10.63 1.20
C GLY A 143 1.59 -9.39 2.10
N LEU A 144 2.50 -8.44 1.87
CA LEU A 144 2.51 -7.15 2.56
C LEU A 144 1.23 -6.36 2.27
N GLY A 145 0.74 -6.39 1.04
CA GLY A 145 -0.52 -5.75 0.67
C GLY A 145 -1.71 -6.32 1.45
N LEU A 146 -1.80 -7.63 1.59
CA LEU A 146 -2.84 -8.30 2.41
C LEU A 146 -2.73 -7.92 3.89
N ALA A 147 -1.51 -7.67 4.39
CA ALA A 147 -1.29 -7.16 5.75
C ALA A 147 -1.66 -5.67 5.92
N VAL A 148 -1.81 -4.90 4.82
CA VAL A 148 -2.35 -3.54 4.83
C VAL A 148 -3.88 -3.54 4.84
N LYS A 149 -4.50 -4.28 3.91
CA LYS A 149 -5.97 -4.35 3.79
C LYS A 149 -6.39 -5.63 3.07
N SER A 150 -7.38 -6.34 3.61
CA SER A 150 -7.89 -7.59 3.02
C SER A 150 -8.48 -7.41 1.62
N THR A 151 -8.94 -6.19 1.26
CA THR A 151 -9.43 -5.88 -0.09
C THR A 151 -8.38 -6.06 -1.19
N VAL A 152 -7.08 -6.12 -0.86
CA VAL A 152 -6.01 -6.45 -1.80
C VAL A 152 -6.21 -7.84 -2.44
N LEU A 153 -6.96 -8.73 -1.78
CA LEU A 153 -7.32 -10.03 -2.35
C LEU A 153 -8.05 -9.91 -3.70
N LEU A 154 -8.76 -8.80 -3.92
CA LEU A 154 -9.45 -8.53 -5.18
C LEU A 154 -8.50 -8.38 -6.38
N VAL A 155 -7.19 -8.31 -6.17
CA VAL A 155 -6.21 -8.30 -7.26
C VAL A 155 -6.03 -9.67 -7.92
N LEU A 156 -6.43 -10.77 -7.28
CA LEU A 156 -6.27 -12.13 -7.82
C LEU A 156 -6.98 -12.33 -9.16
N PRO A 157 -8.23 -11.88 -9.38
CA PRO A 157 -8.84 -11.89 -10.71
C PRO A 157 -8.04 -11.14 -11.76
N VAL A 158 -7.42 -10.00 -11.38
CA VAL A 158 -6.56 -9.21 -12.28
C VAL A 158 -5.33 -10.00 -12.67
N PHE A 159 -4.72 -10.75 -11.75
CA PHE A 159 -3.59 -11.64 -12.05
C PHE A 159 -3.97 -12.71 -13.07
N TRP A 160 -5.15 -13.30 -12.93
CA TRP A 160 -5.70 -14.23 -13.91
C TRP A 160 -5.81 -13.61 -15.30
N LEU A 161 -6.39 -12.39 -15.39
CA LEU A 161 -6.50 -11.67 -16.66
C LEU A 161 -5.12 -11.36 -17.26
N LEU A 162 -4.15 -10.96 -16.44
CA LEU A 162 -2.78 -10.70 -16.90
C LEU A 162 -2.10 -11.98 -17.43
N ILE A 163 -2.28 -13.12 -16.78
CA ILE A 163 -1.79 -14.41 -17.29
C ILE A 163 -2.43 -14.75 -18.65
N LEU A 164 -3.74 -14.56 -18.77
CA LEU A 164 -4.44 -14.80 -20.03
C LEU A 164 -3.97 -13.87 -21.15
N ALA A 165 -3.77 -12.60 -20.85
CA ALA A 165 -3.29 -11.60 -21.80
C ALA A 165 -1.82 -11.81 -22.22
N ALA A 166 -0.99 -12.31 -21.30
CA ALA A 166 0.41 -12.60 -21.56
C ALA A 166 0.65 -13.88 -22.39
N ARG A 167 -0.41 -14.68 -22.65
CA ARG A 167 -0.29 -15.94 -23.42
C ARG A 167 0.09 -15.66 -24.88
N PRO A 168 1.14 -16.30 -25.41
CA PRO A 168 1.33 -16.38 -26.84
C PRO A 168 0.14 -17.10 -27.49
N LYS A 169 -0.44 -16.50 -28.52
CA LYS A 169 -1.55 -17.11 -29.25
C LYS A 169 -1.13 -18.51 -29.73
N GLY A 170 -1.82 -19.56 -29.23
CA GLY A 170 -1.63 -20.96 -29.66
C GLY A 170 -0.76 -21.84 -28.77
N LYS A 171 -0.29 -21.42 -27.58
CA LYS A 171 0.46 -22.26 -26.65
C LYS A 171 -0.33 -22.57 -25.36
N ALA A 172 -0.24 -23.83 -24.89
CA ALA A 172 -0.82 -24.25 -23.62
C ALA A 172 -0.09 -23.64 -22.41
N LEU A 173 -0.75 -23.57 -21.24
CA LEU A 173 -0.24 -22.97 -19.99
C LEU A 173 0.99 -23.67 -19.38
N GLY A 174 1.25 -24.94 -19.74
CA GLY A 174 2.25 -25.78 -19.11
C GLY A 174 3.66 -25.20 -18.99
N PRO A 175 4.23 -24.52 -20.02
CA PRO A 175 5.61 -24.04 -19.96
C PRO A 175 5.86 -22.86 -19.00
N TYR A 176 4.81 -22.18 -18.53
CA TYR A 176 4.95 -21.00 -17.65
C TYR A 176 4.90 -21.32 -16.15
N LEU A 177 4.50 -22.56 -15.81
CA LEU A 177 4.40 -23.03 -14.43
C LEU A 177 5.60 -23.90 -13.99
N THR A 178 6.49 -24.23 -14.93
CA THR A 178 7.60 -25.19 -14.70
C THR A 178 9.01 -24.64 -14.93
N GLN A 179 9.15 -23.30 -15.06
CA GLN A 179 10.47 -22.66 -15.19
C GLN A 179 10.89 -21.89 -13.95
#